data_86a6d600a4bcbff9916938eae5f1080c
#
_entry.id   86a6d600a4bcbff9916938eae5f1080c
#
_cell.length_a   1.000
_cell.length_b   1.000
_cell.length_c   1.000
_cell.angle_alpha   90.00
_cell.angle_beta   90.00
_cell.angle_gamma   90.00
#
_symmetry.space_group_name_H-M   'P 1'
#
loop_
_entity.id
_entity.type
_entity.pdbx_description
1 polymer ?
#
loop_
_entity_poly.entity_id
_entity_poly.type
_entity_poly.pdbx_seq_one_letter_code
_entity_poly.pdbx_strand_id
1 'polypeptide(L)'
;MFAYLKKKESGIPTEELRITVPKVKTAENSALSLDRTAKLYIGGKQTRPDSGYSLNVVNADGSLAGEIAHGNRKDIRNAVEAAHKACGWQSSTPHLRAQILYFLAENLETRGEEFQNRIMKLTGVSKKQAGHEVETAVRSIFSYAALADKHEGLIHQPPMRGLALALNEPIGVLGLVCSDEAPLLGMLSMLLPAIAMGNTVVLVPSRPFALVATDFYQVLETSDVPSGVINIVSGDAEELCSVL
;
A
#
# COMPACT_ATOMS: atom_id res chain seq x y z
N MET A 1 -13.50 -24.26 15.15
CA MET A 1 -14.95 -24.31 15.39
C MET A 1 -15.48 -22.87 15.30
N PHE A 2 -15.78 -22.40 14.07
CA PHE A 2 -16.25 -21.03 13.82
C PHE A 2 -17.77 -21.05 13.66
N ALA A 3 -18.47 -20.37 14.57
CA ALA A 3 -19.91 -20.23 14.51
C ALA A 3 -20.30 -19.09 13.55
N TYR A 4 -20.97 -19.43 12.47
CA TYR A 4 -21.58 -18.50 11.53
C TYR A 4 -22.86 -17.93 12.15
N LEU A 5 -22.89 -16.61 12.42
CA LEU A 5 -24.11 -15.90 12.77
C LEU A 5 -24.84 -15.48 11.51
N LYS A 6 -25.92 -16.18 11.16
CA LYS A 6 -26.92 -15.76 10.20
C LYS A 6 -27.61 -14.48 10.68
N LYS A 7 -27.43 -13.36 9.98
CA LYS A 7 -28.20 -12.14 10.18
C LYS A 7 -29.40 -12.13 9.25
N LYS A 8 -30.58 -11.92 9.86
CA LYS A 8 -31.88 -11.86 9.20
C LYS A 8 -31.95 -10.76 8.15
N GLU A 9 -32.48 -11.11 6.97
CA GLU A 9 -32.88 -10.20 5.92
C GLU A 9 -34.03 -9.28 6.40
N SER A 10 -33.78 -7.97 6.42
CA SER A 10 -34.84 -6.98 6.38
C SER A 10 -34.77 -6.31 5.02
N GLY A 11 -35.82 -6.55 4.21
CA GLY A 11 -35.93 -6.04 2.85
C GLY A 11 -35.95 -4.53 2.79
N ILE A 12 -34.98 -3.98 2.10
CA ILE A 12 -34.98 -2.62 1.57
C ILE A 12 -35.10 -2.76 0.05
N PRO A 13 -36.04 -2.08 -0.63
CA PRO A 13 -36.19 -2.21 -2.06
C PRO A 13 -34.96 -1.61 -2.76
N THR A 14 -34.31 -2.41 -3.58
CA THR A 14 -33.26 -2.00 -4.51
C THR A 14 -33.87 -1.16 -5.62
N GLU A 15 -34.02 0.13 -5.39
CA GLU A 15 -34.21 1.10 -6.46
C GLU A 15 -32.84 1.38 -7.07
N GLU A 16 -32.65 0.98 -8.31
CA GLU A 16 -31.44 1.22 -9.09
C GLU A 16 -31.18 2.74 -9.18
N LEU A 17 -30.32 3.25 -8.34
CA LEU A 17 -29.73 4.58 -8.51
C LEU A 17 -28.78 4.52 -9.72
N ARG A 18 -29.36 4.65 -10.93
CA ARG A 18 -28.58 5.03 -12.10
C ARG A 18 -28.07 6.44 -11.91
N ILE A 19 -26.86 6.57 -11.38
CA ILE A 19 -26.12 7.84 -11.40
C ILE A 19 -25.75 8.10 -12.85
N THR A 20 -26.58 8.92 -13.52
CA THR A 20 -26.23 9.52 -14.83
C THR A 20 -25.09 10.50 -14.58
N VAL A 21 -23.87 10.07 -14.89
CA VAL A 21 -22.69 10.95 -14.89
C VAL A 21 -22.94 12.01 -15.98
N PRO A 22 -23.01 13.32 -15.65
CA PRO A 22 -23.14 14.35 -16.64
C PRO A 22 -21.89 14.32 -17.54
N LYS A 23 -22.10 14.19 -18.86
CA LYS A 23 -21.04 14.38 -19.85
C LYS A 23 -20.51 15.80 -19.71
N VAL A 24 -19.35 15.94 -19.11
CA VAL A 24 -18.59 17.20 -19.09
C VAL A 24 -18.23 17.50 -20.55
N LYS A 25 -18.78 18.58 -21.09
CA LYS A 25 -18.36 19.12 -22.39
C LYS A 25 -16.90 19.51 -22.26
N THR A 26 -16.03 18.77 -22.94
CA THR A 26 -14.63 19.11 -23.12
C THR A 26 -14.57 20.45 -23.85
N ALA A 27 -14.19 21.49 -23.13
CA ALA A 27 -13.76 22.73 -23.78
C ALA A 27 -12.42 22.41 -24.46
N GLU A 28 -12.39 22.51 -25.79
CA GLU A 28 -11.18 22.46 -26.59
C GLU A 28 -10.31 23.67 -26.23
N ASN A 29 -9.35 23.44 -25.32
CA ASN A 29 -8.19 24.29 -25.16
C ASN A 29 -6.96 23.46 -25.52
N SER A 30 -6.40 23.69 -26.68
CA SER A 30 -5.18 23.12 -27.23
C SER A 30 -3.91 23.67 -26.54
N ALA A 31 -3.87 23.59 -25.23
CA ALA A 31 -2.62 23.58 -24.48
C ALA A 31 -2.35 22.09 -24.16
N LEU A 32 -1.14 21.62 -24.47
CA LEU A 32 -0.66 20.29 -24.11
C LEU A 32 -1.09 19.98 -22.65
N SER A 33 -2.18 19.24 -22.46
CA SER A 33 -2.66 18.87 -21.14
C SER A 33 -1.66 17.89 -20.56
N LEU A 34 -0.89 18.32 -19.58
CA LEU A 34 -0.02 17.45 -18.81
C LEU A 34 -0.88 16.34 -18.19
N ASP A 35 -0.55 15.11 -18.54
CA ASP A 35 -1.12 13.91 -17.89
C ASP A 35 -0.71 13.91 -16.42
N ARG A 36 -1.65 14.22 -15.54
CA ARG A 36 -1.46 14.26 -14.07
C ARG A 36 -1.96 13.01 -13.37
N THR A 37 -2.35 11.99 -14.13
CA THR A 37 -2.80 10.71 -13.57
C THR A 37 -1.66 10.03 -12.82
N ALA A 38 -1.87 9.76 -11.54
CA ALA A 38 -0.91 9.01 -10.73
C ALA A 38 -0.85 7.56 -11.25
N LYS A 39 0.37 7.10 -11.56
CA LYS A 39 0.62 5.80 -12.19
C LYS A 39 0.70 4.68 -11.15
N LEU A 40 0.70 3.44 -11.62
CA LEU A 40 1.04 2.28 -10.81
C LEU A 40 2.53 2.31 -10.45
N TYR A 41 2.93 1.63 -9.37
CA TYR A 41 4.33 1.44 -8.99
C TYR A 41 4.67 -0.05 -9.06
N ILE A 42 5.41 -0.44 -10.09
CA ILE A 42 5.75 -1.84 -10.35
C ILE A 42 7.23 -1.95 -10.68
N GLY A 43 7.93 -2.84 -9.97
CA GLY A 43 9.34 -3.09 -10.21
C GLY A 43 10.23 -1.87 -9.97
N GLY A 44 9.89 -1.01 -8.99
CA GLY A 44 10.62 0.21 -8.68
C GLY A 44 10.42 1.34 -9.69
N LYS A 45 9.35 1.29 -10.50
CA LYS A 45 9.07 2.27 -11.54
C LYS A 45 7.60 2.64 -11.59
N GLN A 46 7.33 3.89 -11.91
CA GLN A 46 5.98 4.35 -12.21
C GLN A 46 5.57 3.88 -13.61
N THR A 47 4.55 3.03 -13.69
CA THR A 47 4.07 2.43 -14.95
C THR A 47 2.63 2.83 -15.23
N ARG A 48 2.29 3.01 -16.50
CA ARG A 48 0.89 3.20 -16.89
C ARG A 48 0.14 1.88 -16.79
N PRO A 49 -1.16 1.92 -16.41
CA PRO A 49 -1.99 0.72 -16.39
C PRO A 49 -2.16 0.16 -17.81
N ASP A 50 -2.22 -1.16 -17.92
CA ASP A 50 -2.42 -1.84 -19.23
C ASP A 50 -3.74 -1.43 -19.89
N SER A 51 -4.77 -1.16 -19.08
CA SER A 51 -6.09 -0.69 -19.54
C SER A 51 -6.06 0.72 -20.16
N GLY A 52 -5.12 1.58 -19.75
CA GLY A 52 -5.10 3.01 -20.08
C GLY A 52 -6.19 3.82 -19.37
N TYR A 53 -6.99 3.22 -18.47
CA TYR A 53 -8.05 3.92 -17.74
C TYR A 53 -7.54 4.53 -16.43
N SER A 54 -8.25 5.58 -15.96
CA SER A 54 -8.04 6.23 -14.68
C SER A 54 -9.32 6.25 -13.85
N LEU A 55 -9.15 6.41 -12.55
CA LEU A 55 -10.23 6.57 -11.57
C LEU A 55 -10.06 7.90 -10.86
N ASN A 56 -11.17 8.60 -10.65
CA ASN A 56 -11.18 9.83 -9.87
C ASN A 56 -11.12 9.53 -8.38
N VAL A 57 -10.30 10.31 -7.67
CA VAL A 57 -10.26 10.38 -6.22
C VAL A 57 -10.79 11.75 -5.81
N VAL A 58 -11.69 11.78 -4.84
CA VAL A 58 -12.33 13.01 -4.36
C VAL A 58 -11.89 13.33 -2.95
N ASN A 59 -11.81 14.62 -2.64
CA ASN A 59 -11.60 15.12 -1.29
C ASN A 59 -12.85 14.93 -0.43
N ALA A 60 -12.73 15.11 0.87
CA ALA A 60 -13.85 15.06 1.82
C ALA A 60 -14.96 16.09 1.51
N ASP A 61 -14.62 17.19 0.85
CA ASP A 61 -15.58 18.22 0.41
C ASP A 61 -16.25 17.91 -0.93
N GLY A 62 -15.97 16.74 -1.53
CA GLY A 62 -16.48 16.34 -2.84
C GLY A 62 -15.75 16.92 -4.04
N SER A 63 -14.75 17.77 -3.86
CA SER A 63 -13.91 18.29 -4.96
C SER A 63 -12.97 17.21 -5.49
N LEU A 64 -12.56 17.33 -6.74
CA LEU A 64 -11.59 16.41 -7.35
C LEU A 64 -10.21 16.59 -6.68
N ALA A 65 -9.71 15.53 -6.04
CA ALA A 65 -8.37 15.48 -5.44
C ALA A 65 -7.30 15.14 -6.48
N GLY A 66 -7.63 14.27 -7.42
CA GLY A 66 -6.74 13.82 -8.50
C GLY A 66 -7.26 12.58 -9.18
N GLU A 67 -6.44 12.04 -10.08
CA GLU A 67 -6.73 10.79 -10.79
C GLU A 67 -5.65 9.76 -10.51
N ILE A 68 -6.06 8.51 -10.37
CA ILE A 68 -5.17 7.36 -10.18
C ILE A 68 -5.33 6.39 -11.34
N ALA A 69 -4.31 5.62 -11.62
CA ALA A 69 -4.36 4.54 -12.60
C ALA A 69 -5.36 3.46 -12.19
N HIS A 70 -6.14 2.96 -13.16
CA HIS A 70 -7.02 1.81 -12.96
C HIS A 70 -6.31 0.54 -13.40
N GLY A 71 -5.63 -0.11 -12.47
CA GLY A 71 -4.95 -1.38 -12.68
C GLY A 71 -5.94 -2.52 -12.96
N ASN A 72 -5.45 -3.53 -13.65
CA ASN A 72 -6.22 -4.71 -14.02
C ASN A 72 -5.45 -6.00 -13.70
N ARG A 73 -6.01 -7.16 -14.09
CA ARG A 73 -5.41 -8.48 -13.91
C ARG A 73 -3.98 -8.59 -14.46
N LYS A 74 -3.67 -7.93 -15.58
CA LYS A 74 -2.34 -7.99 -16.20
C LYS A 74 -1.34 -7.19 -15.38
N ASP A 75 -1.76 -6.06 -14.80
CA ASP A 75 -0.92 -5.25 -13.93
C ASP A 75 -0.59 -5.99 -12.63
N ILE A 76 -1.55 -6.71 -12.03
CA ILE A 76 -1.31 -7.60 -10.88
C ILE A 76 -0.29 -8.66 -11.24
N ARG A 77 -0.44 -9.35 -12.39
CA ARG A 77 0.54 -10.35 -12.83
C ARG A 77 1.94 -9.75 -13.00
N ASN A 78 2.04 -8.58 -13.63
CA ASN A 78 3.31 -7.88 -13.79
C ASN A 78 3.93 -7.51 -12.43
N ALA A 79 3.11 -7.10 -11.46
CA ALA A 79 3.54 -6.79 -10.10
C ALA A 79 4.05 -8.04 -9.37
N VAL A 80 3.34 -9.18 -9.49
CA VAL A 80 3.76 -10.46 -8.93
C VAL A 80 5.07 -10.93 -9.56
N GLU A 81 5.22 -10.82 -10.89
CA GLU A 81 6.47 -11.16 -11.58
C GLU A 81 7.65 -10.27 -11.12
N ALA A 82 7.39 -8.96 -10.91
CA ALA A 82 8.40 -8.04 -10.37
C ALA A 82 8.77 -8.40 -8.92
N ALA A 83 7.80 -8.76 -8.09
CA ALA A 83 8.02 -9.21 -6.72
C ALA A 83 8.85 -10.51 -6.67
N HIS A 84 8.57 -11.48 -7.54
CA HIS A 84 9.38 -12.69 -7.65
C HIS A 84 10.83 -12.41 -8.09
N LYS A 85 11.04 -11.47 -9.01
CA LYS A 85 12.40 -11.08 -9.45
C LYS A 85 13.20 -10.41 -8.32
N ALA A 86 12.53 -9.81 -7.34
CA ALA A 86 13.14 -9.19 -6.17
C ALA A 86 13.46 -10.20 -5.04
N CYS A 87 13.54 -11.50 -5.32
CA CYS A 87 13.80 -12.56 -4.33
C CYS A 87 15.10 -12.38 -3.55
N GLY A 88 16.05 -11.56 -4.04
CA GLY A 88 17.23 -11.17 -3.29
C GLY A 88 16.93 -10.50 -1.94
N TRP A 89 15.74 -9.89 -1.79
CA TRP A 89 15.27 -9.33 -0.53
C TRP A 89 15.10 -10.39 0.56
N GLN A 90 14.63 -11.58 0.18
CA GLN A 90 14.42 -12.71 1.10
C GLN A 90 15.75 -13.19 1.72
N SER A 91 16.82 -13.14 0.95
CA SER A 91 18.18 -13.54 1.38
C SER A 91 18.99 -12.37 1.94
N SER A 92 18.47 -11.16 1.96
CA SER A 92 19.14 -10.01 2.58
C SER A 92 19.26 -10.21 4.10
N THR A 93 20.31 -9.63 4.67
CA THR A 93 20.49 -9.72 6.13
C THR A 93 19.41 -8.94 6.86
N PRO A 94 18.98 -9.39 8.06
CA PRO A 94 18.05 -8.62 8.91
C PRO A 94 18.54 -7.19 9.15
N HIS A 95 19.85 -7.02 9.36
CA HIS A 95 20.47 -5.71 9.57
C HIS A 95 20.32 -4.78 8.36
N LEU A 96 20.51 -5.29 7.12
CA LEU A 96 20.31 -4.49 5.91
C LEU A 96 18.84 -4.04 5.77
N ARG A 97 17.90 -4.94 6.07
CA ARG A 97 16.47 -4.59 6.06
C ARG A 97 16.16 -3.51 7.10
N ALA A 98 16.74 -3.64 8.29
CA ALA A 98 16.59 -2.62 9.34
C ALA A 98 17.11 -1.26 8.88
N GLN A 99 18.30 -1.19 8.28
CA GLN A 99 18.88 0.06 7.78
C GLN A 99 17.97 0.73 6.73
N ILE A 100 17.47 -0.02 5.76
CA ILE A 100 16.57 0.51 4.73
C ILE A 100 15.26 1.03 5.37
N LEU A 101 14.70 0.31 6.36
CA LEU A 101 13.53 0.77 7.08
C LEU A 101 13.79 2.03 7.92
N TYR A 102 14.98 2.20 8.49
CA TYR A 102 15.34 3.46 9.15
C TYR A 102 15.36 4.62 8.17
N PHE A 103 15.98 4.48 6.98
CA PHE A 103 15.92 5.51 5.93
C PHE A 103 14.48 5.81 5.49
N LEU A 104 13.64 4.77 5.40
CA LEU A 104 12.23 4.95 5.08
C LEU A 104 11.51 5.81 6.12
N ALA A 105 11.79 5.60 7.41
CA ALA A 105 11.23 6.39 8.49
C ALA A 105 11.68 7.86 8.43
N GLU A 106 12.97 8.10 8.27
CA GLU A 106 13.56 9.44 8.19
C GLU A 106 13.03 10.22 6.97
N ASN A 107 12.94 9.57 5.81
CA ASN A 107 12.42 10.20 4.60
C ASN A 107 10.93 10.50 4.71
N LEU A 108 10.14 9.62 5.34
CA LEU A 108 8.73 9.89 5.60
C LEU A 108 8.55 11.04 6.60
N GLU A 109 9.35 11.07 7.68
CA GLU A 109 9.33 12.15 8.68
C GLU A 109 9.62 13.50 8.05
N THR A 110 10.65 13.58 7.20
CA THR A 110 11.01 14.81 6.46
C THR A 110 9.85 15.33 5.61
N ARG A 111 9.00 14.44 5.08
CA ARG A 111 7.84 14.77 4.26
C ARG A 111 6.52 14.74 5.03
N GLY A 112 6.57 14.65 6.36
CA GLY A 112 5.41 14.48 7.22
C GLY A 112 4.31 15.53 7.02
N GLU A 113 4.67 16.80 6.79
CA GLU A 113 3.70 17.87 6.54
C GLU A 113 2.93 17.67 5.21
N GLU A 114 3.57 17.14 4.19
CA GLU A 114 2.95 16.82 2.90
C GLU A 114 1.86 15.74 3.07
N PHE A 115 2.21 14.64 3.75
CA PHE A 115 1.26 13.56 4.06
C PHE A 115 0.14 14.03 4.98
N GLN A 116 0.44 14.84 6.01
CA GLN A 116 -0.58 15.45 6.86
C GLN A 116 -1.60 16.24 6.05
N ASN A 117 -1.14 17.09 5.14
CA ASN A 117 -2.01 17.89 4.29
C ASN A 117 -2.83 17.03 3.32
N ARG A 118 -2.25 15.94 2.78
CA ARG A 118 -2.96 14.99 1.93
C ARG A 118 -4.06 14.28 2.70
N ILE A 119 -3.77 13.76 3.87
CA ILE A 119 -4.74 13.07 4.75
C ILE A 119 -5.89 14.01 5.11
N MET A 120 -5.59 15.25 5.54
CA MET A 120 -6.63 16.23 5.86
C MET A 120 -7.58 16.49 4.70
N LYS A 121 -7.07 16.65 3.49
CA LYS A 121 -7.89 16.92 2.30
C LYS A 121 -8.79 15.72 1.96
N LEU A 122 -8.24 14.52 1.98
CA LEU A 122 -8.96 13.31 1.58
C LEU A 122 -9.99 12.87 2.61
N THR A 123 -9.68 12.99 3.90
CA THR A 123 -10.54 12.48 4.99
C THR A 123 -11.38 13.54 5.70
N GLY A 124 -11.00 14.81 5.59
CA GLY A 124 -11.67 15.90 6.32
C GLY A 124 -11.33 15.96 7.82
N VAL A 125 -10.38 15.13 8.30
CA VAL A 125 -9.97 15.15 9.72
C VAL A 125 -9.20 16.43 10.07
N SER A 126 -9.13 16.75 11.36
CA SER A 126 -8.38 17.90 11.84
C SER A 126 -6.87 17.75 11.64
N LYS A 127 -6.16 18.90 11.57
CA LYS A 127 -4.69 18.90 11.45
C LYS A 127 -4.02 18.08 12.56
N LYS A 128 -4.56 18.12 13.78
CA LYS A 128 -4.03 17.36 14.92
C LYS A 128 -4.17 15.85 14.72
N GLN A 129 -5.32 15.39 14.20
CA GLN A 129 -5.56 13.96 13.93
C GLN A 129 -4.66 13.45 12.79
N ALA A 130 -4.60 14.20 11.68
CA ALA A 130 -3.71 13.84 10.56
C ALA A 130 -2.24 13.84 10.98
N GLY A 131 -1.79 14.81 11.79
CA GLY A 131 -0.44 14.84 12.33
C GLY A 131 -0.14 13.66 13.24
N HIS A 132 -1.10 13.26 14.09
CA HIS A 132 -0.95 12.08 14.95
C HIS A 132 -0.85 10.78 14.13
N GLU A 133 -1.62 10.67 13.03
CA GLU A 133 -1.52 9.51 12.13
C GLU A 133 -0.12 9.41 11.51
N VAL A 134 0.40 10.51 10.96
CA VAL A 134 1.74 10.56 10.37
C VAL A 134 2.82 10.24 11.39
N GLU A 135 2.76 10.85 12.59
CA GLU A 135 3.72 10.57 13.66
C GLU A 135 3.68 9.10 14.09
N THR A 136 2.49 8.52 14.20
CA THR A 136 2.32 7.10 14.54
C THR A 136 2.85 6.20 13.42
N ALA A 137 2.64 6.57 12.17
CA ALA A 137 3.16 5.87 11.01
C ALA A 137 4.70 5.85 11.01
N VAL A 138 5.34 7.00 11.19
CA VAL A 138 6.82 7.11 11.31
C VAL A 138 7.34 6.27 12.47
N ARG A 139 6.73 6.39 13.64
CA ARG A 139 7.09 5.59 14.82
C ARG A 139 6.96 4.09 14.59
N SER A 140 5.94 3.68 13.83
CA SER A 140 5.74 2.28 13.44
C SER A 140 6.86 1.78 12.54
N ILE A 141 7.32 2.59 11.57
CA ILE A 141 8.46 2.20 10.71
C ILE A 141 9.72 2.01 11.57
N PHE A 142 10.04 2.92 12.49
CA PHE A 142 11.18 2.77 13.41
C PHE A 142 11.06 1.49 14.25
N SER A 143 9.86 1.17 14.72
CA SER A 143 9.61 -0.04 15.52
C SER A 143 9.85 -1.31 14.69
N TYR A 144 9.35 -1.39 13.46
CA TYR A 144 9.57 -2.53 12.57
C TYR A 144 11.02 -2.61 12.07
N ALA A 145 11.72 -1.48 11.89
CA ALA A 145 13.15 -1.45 11.61
C ALA A 145 13.95 -2.11 12.75
N ALA A 146 13.64 -1.74 14.00
CA ALA A 146 14.26 -2.37 15.17
C ALA A 146 13.92 -3.87 15.28
N LEU A 147 12.67 -4.26 15.02
CA LEU A 147 12.25 -5.65 15.03
C LEU A 147 12.92 -6.48 13.93
N ALA A 148 13.12 -5.91 12.73
CA ALA A 148 13.78 -6.62 11.63
C ALA A 148 15.17 -7.15 12.01
N ASP A 149 15.91 -6.41 12.83
CA ASP A 149 17.25 -6.79 13.31
C ASP A 149 17.23 -7.61 14.61
N LYS A 150 16.13 -7.58 15.36
CA LYS A 150 16.04 -8.19 16.70
C LYS A 150 15.06 -9.37 16.81
N HIS A 151 14.28 -9.63 15.77
CA HIS A 151 13.33 -10.73 15.77
C HIS A 151 14.03 -12.05 15.40
N GLU A 152 14.68 -12.63 16.38
CA GLU A 152 15.46 -13.86 16.24
C GLU A 152 14.56 -15.10 16.29
N GLY A 153 15.13 -16.24 15.86
CA GLY A 153 14.53 -17.55 16.05
C GLY A 153 14.62 -18.04 17.50
N LEU A 154 14.12 -19.25 17.72
CA LEU A 154 14.12 -19.90 19.02
C LEU A 154 15.04 -21.14 19.03
N ILE A 155 15.66 -21.38 20.17
CA ILE A 155 16.43 -22.60 20.44
C ILE A 155 15.61 -23.50 21.34
N HIS A 156 15.35 -24.72 20.92
CA HIS A 156 14.60 -25.71 21.69
C HIS A 156 15.51 -26.87 22.08
N GLN A 157 15.31 -27.40 23.31
CA GLN A 157 15.88 -28.67 23.74
C GLN A 157 14.83 -29.78 23.51
N PRO A 158 14.96 -30.60 22.45
CA PRO A 158 14.08 -31.72 22.23
C PRO A 158 14.39 -32.86 23.27
N PRO A 159 13.46 -33.80 23.48
CA PRO A 159 13.68 -34.91 24.41
C PRO A 159 14.71 -35.95 23.93
N MET A 160 15.50 -35.63 22.94
CA MET A 160 16.61 -36.42 22.39
C MET A 160 17.92 -35.64 22.48
N ARG A 161 19.07 -36.32 22.27
CA ARG A 161 20.35 -35.62 22.18
C ARG A 161 20.40 -34.73 20.94
N GLY A 162 20.45 -33.41 21.14
CA GLY A 162 20.55 -32.42 20.05
C GLY A 162 19.93 -31.09 20.43
N LEU A 163 20.01 -30.14 19.49
CA LEU A 163 19.36 -28.85 19.53
C LEU A 163 18.43 -28.73 18.35
N ALA A 164 17.23 -28.17 18.57
CA ALA A 164 16.33 -27.77 17.49
C ALA A 164 16.33 -26.25 17.38
N LEU A 165 16.59 -25.74 16.17
CA LEU A 165 16.55 -24.33 15.88
C LEU A 165 15.26 -24.03 15.11
N ALA A 166 14.45 -23.12 15.62
CA ALA A 166 13.30 -22.57 14.92
C ALA A 166 13.70 -21.21 14.31
N LEU A 167 13.90 -21.16 13.01
CA LEU A 167 14.29 -19.95 12.30
C LEU A 167 13.06 -19.34 11.60
N ASN A 168 13.00 -18.01 11.61
CA ASN A 168 11.97 -17.27 10.87
C ASN A 168 12.40 -17.12 9.41
N GLU A 169 11.58 -17.59 8.49
CA GLU A 169 11.83 -17.48 7.05
C GLU A 169 10.70 -16.69 6.37
N PRO A 170 11.02 -15.89 5.30
CA PRO A 170 9.99 -15.21 4.54
C PRO A 170 9.10 -16.21 3.80
N ILE A 171 7.81 -15.92 3.72
CA ILE A 171 6.82 -16.74 2.99
C ILE A 171 7.01 -16.58 1.47
N GLY A 172 7.42 -15.38 1.02
CA GLY A 172 7.61 -15.06 -0.38
C GLY A 172 6.91 -13.78 -0.81
N VAL A 173 6.06 -13.86 -1.83
CA VAL A 173 5.26 -12.74 -2.32
C VAL A 173 3.94 -12.69 -1.55
N LEU A 174 3.63 -11.55 -0.98
CA LEU A 174 2.38 -11.31 -0.24
C LEU A 174 1.48 -10.32 -1.01
N GLY A 175 0.22 -10.68 -1.20
CA GLY A 175 -0.83 -9.78 -1.64
C GLY A 175 -1.45 -9.07 -0.44
N LEU A 176 -1.46 -7.74 -0.44
CA LEU A 176 -2.02 -6.92 0.63
C LEU A 176 -3.09 -6.00 0.08
N VAL A 177 -4.26 -5.98 0.71
CA VAL A 177 -5.37 -5.10 0.35
C VAL A 177 -5.69 -4.20 1.51
N CYS A 178 -5.53 -2.89 1.32
CA CYS A 178 -5.72 -1.91 2.37
C CYS A 178 -7.20 -1.63 2.64
N SER A 179 -7.55 -1.44 3.91
CA SER A 179 -8.86 -0.96 4.32
C SER A 179 -8.99 0.56 4.10
N ASP A 180 -10.23 1.06 4.18
CA ASP A 180 -10.52 2.49 4.09
C ASP A 180 -10.28 3.23 5.43
N GLU A 181 -9.66 2.59 6.40
CA GLU A 181 -9.32 3.19 7.68
C GLU A 181 -7.86 3.64 7.73
N ALA A 182 -7.62 4.84 8.31
CA ALA A 182 -6.29 5.40 8.52
C ALA A 182 -5.38 5.28 7.27
N PRO A 183 -5.54 6.18 6.28
CA PRO A 183 -4.97 6.05 4.93
C PRO A 183 -3.48 5.69 4.86
N LEU A 184 -2.65 6.34 5.67
CA LEU A 184 -1.21 6.09 5.73
C LEU A 184 -0.88 4.96 6.72
N LEU A 185 -1.38 5.07 7.94
CA LEU A 185 -1.08 4.12 9.01
C LEU A 185 -1.65 2.73 8.70
N GLY A 186 -2.87 2.64 8.15
CA GLY A 186 -3.48 1.38 7.75
C GLY A 186 -2.66 0.66 6.67
N MET A 187 -2.21 1.40 5.66
CA MET A 187 -1.32 0.86 4.62
C MET A 187 0.00 0.36 5.21
N LEU A 188 0.66 1.18 6.02
CA LEU A 188 1.96 0.83 6.59
C LEU A 188 1.88 -0.31 7.62
N SER A 189 0.81 -0.41 8.39
CA SER A 189 0.63 -1.48 9.36
C SER A 189 0.60 -2.89 8.73
N MET A 190 0.16 -3.00 7.48
CA MET A 190 0.20 -4.25 6.71
C MET A 190 1.54 -4.44 5.99
N LEU A 191 2.09 -3.37 5.44
CA LEU A 191 3.31 -3.40 4.64
C LEU A 191 4.56 -3.71 5.47
N LEU A 192 4.72 -3.03 6.61
CA LEU A 192 5.95 -3.05 7.40
C LEU A 192 6.32 -4.44 7.94
N PRO A 193 5.40 -5.21 8.58
CA PRO A 193 5.74 -6.56 9.04
C PRO A 193 6.14 -7.48 7.89
N ALA A 194 5.51 -7.33 6.72
CA ALA A 194 5.82 -8.14 5.56
C ALA A 194 7.26 -7.93 5.08
N ILE A 195 7.65 -6.66 4.85
CA ILE A 195 8.98 -6.34 4.31
C ILE A 195 10.08 -6.49 5.36
N ALA A 196 9.81 -6.21 6.63
CA ALA A 196 10.76 -6.42 7.73
C ALA A 196 11.20 -7.88 7.83
N MET A 197 10.27 -8.82 7.59
CA MET A 197 10.53 -10.27 7.60
C MET A 197 11.10 -10.80 6.26
N GLY A 198 11.41 -9.93 5.29
CA GLY A 198 12.03 -10.31 4.04
C GLY A 198 11.05 -10.74 2.95
N ASN A 199 9.75 -10.55 3.13
CA ASN A 199 8.78 -10.79 2.07
C ASN A 199 8.77 -9.66 1.05
N THR A 200 8.36 -9.96 -0.18
CA THR A 200 8.04 -8.98 -1.20
C THR A 200 6.52 -8.79 -1.28
N VAL A 201 6.07 -7.64 -1.74
CA VAL A 201 4.66 -7.24 -1.60
C VAL A 201 4.06 -6.75 -2.91
N VAL A 202 2.83 -7.18 -3.17
CA VAL A 202 1.90 -6.54 -4.11
C VAL A 202 0.77 -5.94 -3.28
N LEU A 203 0.71 -4.61 -3.24
CA LEU A 203 -0.22 -3.85 -2.41
C LEU A 203 -1.29 -3.21 -3.28
N VAL A 204 -2.55 -3.42 -2.91
CA VAL A 204 -3.70 -2.72 -3.45
C VAL A 204 -4.14 -1.68 -2.41
N PRO A 205 -3.90 -0.38 -2.67
CA PRO A 205 -4.28 0.67 -1.72
C PRO A 205 -5.79 0.85 -1.69
N SER A 206 -6.29 1.38 -0.58
CA SER A 206 -7.68 1.82 -0.47
C SER A 206 -8.01 2.81 -1.58
N ARG A 207 -9.06 2.56 -2.35
CA ARG A 207 -9.43 3.39 -3.51
C ARG A 207 -9.66 4.86 -3.17
N PRO A 208 -10.45 5.22 -2.14
CA PRO A 208 -10.68 6.62 -1.78
C PRO A 208 -9.39 7.34 -1.34
N PHE A 209 -8.40 6.62 -0.86
CA PHE A 209 -7.16 7.19 -0.32
C PHE A 209 -5.91 6.81 -1.11
N ALA A 210 -6.06 6.28 -2.31
CA ALA A 210 -4.94 5.78 -3.12
C ALA A 210 -3.88 6.85 -3.44
N LEU A 211 -4.23 8.14 -3.41
CA LEU A 211 -3.27 9.23 -3.58
C LEU A 211 -2.23 9.28 -2.45
N VAL A 212 -2.55 8.81 -1.23
CA VAL A 212 -1.55 8.68 -0.16
C VAL A 212 -0.49 7.65 -0.53
N ALA A 213 -0.92 6.52 -1.11
CA ALA A 213 0.00 5.50 -1.59
C ALA A 213 0.86 6.00 -2.77
N THR A 214 0.31 6.85 -3.65
CA THR A 214 1.10 7.41 -4.76
C THR A 214 2.12 8.45 -4.29
N ASP A 215 1.80 9.25 -3.28
CA ASP A 215 2.76 10.18 -2.66
C ASP A 215 3.90 9.40 -1.97
N PHE A 216 3.63 8.18 -1.50
CA PHE A 216 4.61 7.32 -0.87
C PHE A 216 5.66 6.74 -1.84
N TYR A 217 5.41 6.73 -3.16
CA TYR A 217 6.39 6.24 -4.15
C TYR A 217 7.73 6.95 -4.04
N GLN A 218 7.70 8.27 -3.86
CA GLN A 218 8.92 9.05 -3.75
C GLN A 218 9.69 8.74 -2.45
N VAL A 219 8.99 8.42 -1.37
CA VAL A 219 9.62 7.95 -0.13
C VAL A 219 10.32 6.63 -0.36
N LEU A 220 9.70 5.69 -1.09
CA LEU A 220 10.30 4.41 -1.46
C LEU A 220 11.55 4.59 -2.33
N GLU A 221 11.46 5.45 -3.35
CA GLU A 221 12.56 5.71 -4.31
C GLU A 221 13.78 6.35 -3.62
N THR A 222 13.56 7.18 -2.59
CA THR A 222 14.64 7.86 -1.86
C THR A 222 15.18 7.08 -0.67
N SER A 223 14.60 5.92 -0.34
CA SER A 223 14.96 5.14 0.85
C SER A 223 15.70 3.84 0.52
N ASP A 224 16.29 3.74 -0.66
CA ASP A 224 17.04 2.57 -1.12
C ASP A 224 16.26 1.24 -1.08
N VAL A 225 14.93 1.28 -1.10
CA VAL A 225 14.09 0.09 -1.19
C VAL A 225 14.34 -0.60 -2.55
N PRO A 226 14.80 -1.86 -2.59
CA PRO A 226 15.13 -2.50 -3.85
C PRO A 226 13.92 -2.63 -4.77
N SER A 227 14.16 -2.42 -6.07
CA SER A 227 13.11 -2.50 -7.09
C SER A 227 12.36 -3.84 -7.04
N GLY A 228 11.03 -3.78 -6.97
CA GLY A 228 10.16 -4.94 -6.93
C GLY A 228 9.88 -5.51 -5.53
N VAL A 229 10.56 -5.05 -4.47
CA VAL A 229 10.22 -5.43 -3.09
C VAL A 229 8.81 -4.99 -2.73
N ILE A 230 8.45 -3.77 -3.12
CA ILE A 230 7.12 -3.20 -2.94
C ILE A 230 6.58 -2.84 -4.32
N ASN A 231 5.39 -3.37 -4.64
CA ASN A 231 4.66 -3.06 -5.86
C ASN A 231 3.27 -2.57 -5.45
N ILE A 232 2.81 -1.47 -6.03
CA ILE A 232 1.53 -0.84 -5.67
C ILE A 232 0.68 -0.74 -6.92
N VAL A 233 -0.49 -1.40 -6.89
CA VAL A 233 -1.45 -1.45 -7.99
C VAL A 233 -2.76 -0.84 -7.51
N SER A 234 -3.03 0.40 -7.91
CA SER A 234 -4.30 1.07 -7.63
C SER A 234 -5.41 0.55 -8.55
N GLY A 235 -6.63 0.50 -8.06
CA GLY A 235 -7.77 0.02 -8.84
C GLY A 235 -8.98 -0.31 -7.98
N ASP A 236 -9.89 -1.10 -8.52
CA ASP A 236 -11.00 -1.66 -7.75
C ASP A 236 -10.52 -2.86 -6.93
N ALA A 237 -10.72 -2.79 -5.61
CA ALA A 237 -10.19 -3.79 -4.70
C ALA A 237 -10.84 -5.18 -4.91
N GLU A 238 -12.15 -5.25 -5.23
CA GLU A 238 -12.84 -6.53 -5.45
C GLU A 238 -12.31 -7.21 -6.71
N GLU A 239 -12.13 -6.44 -7.79
CA GLU A 239 -11.59 -6.95 -9.04
C GLU A 239 -10.15 -7.43 -8.87
N LEU A 240 -9.29 -6.63 -8.25
CA LEU A 240 -7.88 -6.94 -8.06
C LEU A 240 -7.64 -8.07 -7.07
N CYS A 241 -8.44 -8.17 -5.98
CA CYS A 241 -8.39 -9.26 -5.02
C CYS A 241 -8.70 -10.64 -5.64
N SER A 242 -9.59 -10.67 -6.64
CA SER A 242 -9.94 -11.93 -7.30
C SER A 242 -8.78 -12.54 -8.08
N VAL A 243 -7.71 -11.78 -8.27
CA VAL A 243 -6.53 -12.15 -9.09
C VAL A 243 -5.27 -12.34 -8.22
N LEU A 244 -5.22 -11.74 -7.02
CA LEU A 244 -4.17 -11.91 -6.03
C LEU A 244 -4.24 -13.30 -5.37
#